data_4e011dc03640342356a5a8f4487fc5be
#
_entry.id   4e011dc03640342356a5a8f4487fc5be
#
_cell.length_a   1.000
_cell.length_b   1.000
_cell.length_c   1.000
_cell.angle_alpha   90.00
_cell.angle_beta   90.00
_cell.angle_gamma   90.00
#
_symmetry.space_group_name_H-M   'P 1'
#
loop_
_entity.id
_entity.type
_entity.pdbx_description
1 polymer ?
#
loop_
_entity_poly.entity_id
_entity_poly.type
_entity_poly.pdbx_seq_one_letter_code
_entity_poly.pdbx_strand_id
1 'polypeptide(L)'
;NPWSRVYETSGQRFLSPGPRQYAQLEARLFSDDPFSAVRLEELILHFHSPLARQSLGEIYPTQVDPGVFTRFTYYLRSLLDAGDIGFDQIWLQASTSMEFAALRVDGEEQSVFVQEEGDGSIRLIMEQPVSRSSLVEIDFGSEIFLSQTRFSAYLASSRLGAEIRQPVDPGDASETVESEVVFVSL
;
A
#
# COMPACT_ATOMS: atom_id res chain seq x y z
N ASN A 1 -1.54 8.69 20.51
CA ASN A 1 -2.42 7.66 21.03
C ASN A 1 -2.14 6.36 20.27
N PRO A 2 -1.69 5.28 20.92
CA PRO A 2 -1.38 4.03 20.26
C PRO A 2 -2.62 3.24 19.80
N TRP A 3 -3.82 3.65 20.24
CA TRP A 3 -5.08 2.99 19.93
C TRP A 3 -5.70 3.50 18.62
N SER A 4 -6.32 2.61 17.85
CA SER A 4 -7.18 2.98 16.73
C SER A 4 -8.44 3.70 17.22
N ARG A 5 -9.29 4.11 16.29
CA ARG A 5 -10.65 4.57 16.64
C ARG A 5 -11.44 3.45 17.32
N VAL A 6 -12.47 3.84 18.06
CA VAL A 6 -13.42 2.89 18.64
C VAL A 6 -14.21 2.23 17.50
N TYR A 7 -14.43 0.94 17.61
CA TYR A 7 -15.32 0.16 16.74
C TYR A 7 -16.67 0.06 17.42
N GLU A 8 -17.70 0.55 16.78
CA GLU A 8 -19.05 0.68 17.37
C GLU A 8 -20.04 -0.36 16.85
N THR A 9 -19.72 -1.00 15.72
CA THR A 9 -20.60 -1.96 15.07
C THR A 9 -19.86 -3.24 14.69
N SER A 10 -20.59 -4.36 14.69
CA SER A 10 -20.06 -5.63 14.22
C SER A 10 -19.73 -5.58 12.73
N GLY A 11 -18.69 -6.31 12.31
CA GLY A 11 -18.27 -6.38 10.93
C GLY A 11 -17.45 -5.18 10.42
N GLN A 12 -17.12 -4.22 11.28
CA GLN A 12 -16.24 -3.13 10.90
C GLN A 12 -14.84 -3.64 10.55
N ARG A 13 -14.28 -3.06 9.48
CA ARG A 13 -12.91 -3.35 9.07
C ARG A 13 -11.91 -2.86 10.11
N PHE A 14 -10.88 -3.66 10.35
CA PHE A 14 -9.79 -3.30 11.24
C PHE A 14 -9.01 -2.11 10.67
N LEU A 15 -8.87 -1.04 11.47
CA LEU A 15 -8.30 0.24 11.03
C LEU A 15 -6.79 0.37 11.31
N SER A 16 -6.24 -0.57 12.07
CA SER A 16 -4.79 -0.57 12.33
C SER A 16 -4.03 -0.95 11.07
N PRO A 17 -2.88 -0.30 10.79
CA PRO A 17 -2.07 -0.65 9.63
C PRO A 17 -1.63 -2.13 9.67
N GLY A 18 -1.76 -2.81 8.56
CA GLY A 18 -1.22 -4.17 8.35
C GLY A 18 -0.03 -4.14 7.40
N PRO A 19 0.78 -5.21 7.35
CA PRO A 19 0.65 -6.44 8.15
C PRO A 19 1.17 -6.27 9.58
N ARG A 20 0.59 -7.02 10.54
CA ARG A 20 1.00 -7.04 11.95
C ARG A 20 0.97 -8.46 12.49
N GLN A 21 1.95 -8.82 13.31
CA GLN A 21 2.00 -10.14 13.96
C GLN A 21 1.08 -10.21 15.19
N TYR A 22 0.79 -9.08 15.81
CA TYR A 22 0.02 -9.00 17.04
C TYR A 22 -1.04 -7.89 16.94
N ALA A 23 -2.21 -8.17 17.53
CA ALA A 23 -3.27 -7.19 17.76
C ALA A 23 -3.65 -7.23 19.23
N GLN A 24 -3.80 -6.06 19.83
CA GLN A 24 -4.36 -5.92 21.18
C GLN A 24 -5.75 -5.33 21.06
N LEU A 25 -6.73 -6.00 21.67
CA LEU A 25 -8.13 -5.59 21.67
C LEU A 25 -8.53 -5.20 23.09
N GLU A 26 -9.26 -4.09 23.22
CA GLU A 26 -9.88 -3.64 24.45
C GLU A 26 -11.38 -3.51 24.22
N ALA A 27 -12.18 -4.25 24.99
CA ALA A 27 -13.63 -4.13 25.00
C ALA A 27 -14.06 -3.32 26.22
N ARG A 28 -14.84 -2.26 25.99
CA ARG A 28 -15.43 -1.44 27.04
C ARG A 28 -16.94 -1.69 27.08
N LEU A 29 -17.39 -2.24 28.19
CA LEU A 29 -18.80 -2.58 28.41
C LEU A 29 -19.41 -1.55 29.33
N PHE A 30 -20.53 -0.97 28.93
CA PHE A 30 -21.26 0.02 29.71
C PHE A 30 -22.71 -0.44 29.88
N SER A 31 -23.28 -0.16 31.04
CA SER A 31 -24.71 -0.33 31.30
C SER A 31 -25.25 0.94 31.92
N ASP A 32 -26.33 1.46 31.37
CA ASP A 32 -27.05 2.63 31.92
C ASP A 32 -28.05 2.19 33.02
N ASP A 33 -28.30 0.90 33.13
CA ASP A 33 -29.17 0.32 34.16
C ASP A 33 -28.33 -0.36 35.24
N PRO A 34 -28.41 0.10 36.51
CA PRO A 34 -27.64 -0.50 37.61
C PRO A 34 -28.07 -1.94 37.96
N PHE A 35 -29.22 -2.40 37.46
CA PHE A 35 -29.73 -3.75 37.66
C PHE A 35 -29.46 -4.68 36.46
N SER A 36 -28.85 -4.18 35.40
CA SER A 36 -28.52 -4.95 34.19
C SER A 36 -27.03 -5.01 33.98
N ALA A 37 -26.51 -6.23 33.73
CA ALA A 37 -25.12 -6.45 33.38
C ALA A 37 -24.98 -6.64 31.86
N VAL A 38 -24.06 -5.94 31.27
CA VAL A 38 -23.67 -6.17 29.86
C VAL A 38 -22.77 -7.39 29.80
N ARG A 39 -23.06 -8.28 28.85
CA ARG A 39 -22.28 -9.48 28.62
C ARG A 39 -21.77 -9.48 27.18
N LEU A 40 -20.47 -9.68 27.02
CA LEU A 40 -19.87 -10.00 25.72
C LEU A 40 -19.89 -11.53 25.59
N GLU A 41 -20.66 -12.04 24.63
CA GLU A 41 -20.76 -13.48 24.39
C GLU A 41 -19.68 -13.98 23.44
N GLU A 42 -19.36 -13.19 22.42
CA GLU A 42 -18.40 -13.59 21.39
C GLU A 42 -17.69 -12.38 20.81
N LEU A 43 -16.41 -12.56 20.50
CA LEU A 43 -15.60 -11.60 19.75
C LEU A 43 -14.86 -12.37 18.64
N ILE A 44 -15.26 -12.11 17.38
CA ILE A 44 -14.68 -12.76 16.22
C ILE A 44 -13.77 -11.78 15.51
N LEU A 45 -12.53 -12.19 15.26
CA LEU A 45 -11.57 -11.45 14.45
C LEU A 45 -11.27 -12.24 13.17
N HIS A 46 -11.62 -11.68 12.02
CA HIS A 46 -11.27 -12.24 10.72
C HIS A 46 -9.93 -11.67 10.26
N PHE A 47 -9.02 -12.54 9.83
CA PHE A 47 -7.72 -12.14 9.29
C PHE A 47 -7.31 -13.09 8.16
N HIS A 48 -6.37 -12.64 7.34
CA HIS A 48 -5.75 -13.42 6.28
C HIS A 48 -4.23 -13.26 6.36
N SER A 49 -3.49 -14.13 5.67
CA SER A 49 -2.05 -13.94 5.46
C SER A 49 -1.78 -12.61 4.76
N PRO A 50 -0.65 -11.95 5.01
CA PRO A 50 -0.28 -10.74 4.29
C PRO A 50 -0.05 -11.04 2.81
N LEU A 51 -0.09 -9.99 1.98
CA LEU A 51 0.32 -10.10 0.57
C LEU A 51 1.84 -10.27 0.47
N ALA A 52 2.57 -9.53 1.30
CA ALA A 52 4.00 -9.66 1.52
C ALA A 52 4.28 -9.36 2.98
N ARG A 53 5.25 -10.04 3.59
CA ARG A 53 5.68 -9.80 4.98
C ARG A 53 6.12 -8.35 5.18
N GLN A 54 6.81 -7.79 4.20
CA GLN A 54 7.27 -6.41 4.16
C GLN A 54 7.25 -5.88 2.74
N SER A 55 6.91 -4.60 2.59
CA SER A 55 6.97 -3.91 1.31
C SER A 55 7.53 -2.52 1.56
N LEU A 56 8.65 -2.22 0.92
CA LEU A 56 9.33 -0.93 1.00
C LEU A 56 9.23 -0.23 -0.34
N GLY A 57 9.11 1.09 -0.33
CA GLY A 57 9.03 1.90 -1.53
C GLY A 57 9.88 3.15 -1.46
N GLU A 58 10.47 3.51 -2.58
CA GLU A 58 11.18 4.76 -2.80
C GLU A 58 10.95 5.28 -4.21
N ILE A 59 11.23 6.55 -4.44
CA ILE A 59 11.06 7.18 -5.74
C ILE A 59 12.32 7.92 -6.17
N TYR A 60 12.58 7.94 -7.48
CA TYR A 60 13.66 8.71 -8.09
C TYR A 60 13.17 9.34 -9.41
N PRO A 61 13.56 10.60 -9.72
CA PRO A 61 14.31 11.54 -8.89
C PRO A 61 13.47 12.12 -7.73
N THR A 62 14.16 12.66 -6.70
CA THR A 62 13.52 13.25 -5.51
C THR A 62 13.41 14.78 -5.59
N GLN A 63 14.07 15.41 -6.59
CA GLN A 63 14.02 16.84 -6.85
C GLN A 63 13.79 17.08 -8.34
N VAL A 64 12.92 18.03 -8.67
CA VAL A 64 12.55 18.38 -10.04
C VAL A 64 12.24 19.86 -10.16
N ASP A 65 12.24 20.37 -11.39
CA ASP A 65 11.77 21.73 -11.68
C ASP A 65 10.23 21.78 -11.75
N PRO A 66 9.60 22.85 -11.26
CA PRO A 66 8.14 22.96 -11.23
C PRO A 66 7.54 22.98 -12.64
N GLY A 67 6.50 22.17 -12.86
CA GLY A 67 5.77 22.12 -14.14
C GLY A 67 6.54 21.53 -15.31
N VAL A 68 7.71 20.93 -15.05
CA VAL A 68 8.47 20.24 -16.09
C VAL A 68 8.09 18.76 -16.08
N PHE A 69 7.68 18.25 -17.24
CA PHE A 69 7.41 16.81 -17.39
C PHE A 69 8.69 16.01 -17.12
N THR A 70 8.64 15.22 -16.05
CA THR A 70 9.79 14.44 -15.58
C THR A 70 9.44 12.97 -15.56
N ARG A 71 10.40 12.13 -15.91
CA ARG A 71 10.29 10.68 -15.78
C ARG A 71 10.74 10.26 -14.39
N PHE A 72 9.91 9.43 -13.75
CA PHE A 72 10.13 8.86 -12.44
C PHE A 72 10.20 7.35 -12.52
N THR A 73 10.96 6.74 -11.62
CA THR A 73 10.87 5.33 -11.30
C THR A 73 10.48 5.19 -9.83
N TYR A 74 9.38 4.51 -9.57
CA TYR A 74 9.00 4.06 -8.24
C TYR A 74 9.53 2.65 -8.04
N TYR A 75 10.44 2.47 -7.10
CA TYR A 75 10.98 1.18 -6.71
C TYR A 75 10.15 0.62 -5.57
N LEU A 76 9.79 -0.65 -5.66
CA LEU A 76 9.04 -1.38 -4.66
C LEU A 76 9.74 -2.72 -4.40
N ARG A 77 10.33 -2.85 -3.23
CA ARG A 77 10.91 -4.11 -2.76
C ARG A 77 9.91 -4.85 -1.91
N SER A 78 9.53 -6.04 -2.33
CA SER A 78 8.67 -6.93 -1.57
C SER A 78 9.47 -8.10 -1.01
N LEU A 79 9.29 -8.38 0.29
CA LEU A 79 9.81 -9.56 0.96
C LEU A 79 8.66 -10.50 1.27
N LEU A 80 8.67 -11.68 0.68
CA LEU A 80 7.63 -12.69 0.83
C LEU A 80 8.18 -13.92 1.54
N ASP A 81 7.42 -14.42 2.51
CA ASP A 81 7.61 -15.72 3.13
C ASP A 81 6.70 -16.79 2.49
N ALA A 82 6.94 -18.06 2.78
CA ALA A 82 6.22 -19.18 2.17
C ALA A 82 4.69 -19.18 2.44
N GLY A 83 4.23 -18.43 3.44
CA GLY A 83 2.80 -18.32 3.79
C GLY A 83 2.12 -17.07 3.24
N ASP A 84 2.85 -16.21 2.54
CA ASP A 84 2.31 -14.97 2.00
C ASP A 84 1.52 -15.24 0.72
N ILE A 85 0.47 -14.43 0.49
CA ILE A 85 -0.45 -14.63 -0.64
C ILE A 85 0.19 -14.22 -1.96
N GLY A 86 1.10 -13.25 -1.94
CA GLY A 86 1.59 -12.54 -3.13
C GLY A 86 0.58 -11.51 -3.64
N PHE A 87 0.95 -10.79 -4.68
CA PHE A 87 0.12 -9.74 -5.27
C PHE A 87 0.25 -9.74 -6.79
N ASP A 88 -0.82 -9.31 -7.44
CA ASP A 88 -0.90 -9.12 -8.89
C ASP A 88 -1.38 -7.72 -9.26
N GLN A 89 -1.57 -6.86 -8.26
CA GLN A 89 -2.03 -5.50 -8.46
C GLN A 89 -1.23 -4.52 -7.60
N ILE A 90 -0.91 -3.38 -8.20
CA ILE A 90 -0.26 -2.26 -7.52
C ILE A 90 -1.11 -1.01 -7.78
N TRP A 91 -1.47 -0.32 -6.71
CA TRP A 91 -2.10 0.99 -6.77
C TRP A 91 -1.05 2.04 -6.47
N LEU A 92 -0.85 2.98 -7.37
CA LEU A 92 0.02 4.13 -7.17
C LEU A 92 -0.83 5.40 -7.13
N GLN A 93 -0.65 6.22 -6.11
CA GLN A 93 -1.44 7.42 -5.85
C GLN A 93 -0.54 8.62 -5.57
N ALA A 94 -0.86 9.74 -6.20
CA ALA A 94 -0.23 11.04 -5.97
C ALA A 94 -1.27 12.15 -6.11
N SER A 95 -0.90 13.39 -5.75
CA SER A 95 -1.71 14.59 -6.01
C SER A 95 -1.51 15.19 -7.42
N THR A 96 -0.99 14.39 -8.34
CA THR A 96 -0.72 14.78 -9.72
C THR A 96 -1.04 13.63 -10.65
N SER A 97 -1.31 13.91 -11.92
CA SER A 97 -1.52 12.88 -12.93
C SER A 97 -0.22 12.13 -13.23
N MET A 98 -0.34 10.88 -13.56
CA MET A 98 0.79 10.01 -13.90
C MET A 98 0.53 9.34 -15.25
N GLU A 99 1.54 9.36 -16.12
CA GLU A 99 1.53 8.66 -17.40
C GLU A 99 2.39 7.41 -17.26
N PHE A 100 1.76 6.24 -17.13
CA PHE A 100 2.46 4.97 -17.03
C PHE A 100 3.32 4.69 -18.26
N ALA A 101 4.54 4.19 -18.06
CA ALA A 101 5.46 3.85 -19.15
C ALA A 101 5.81 2.36 -19.18
N ALA A 102 6.29 1.80 -18.05
CA ALA A 102 6.69 0.39 -17.96
C ALA A 102 6.64 -0.12 -16.52
N LEU A 103 6.53 -1.44 -16.37
CA LEU A 103 6.72 -2.14 -15.11
C LEU A 103 7.67 -3.31 -15.32
N ARG A 104 8.67 -3.43 -14.44
CA ARG A 104 9.62 -4.55 -14.44
C ARG A 104 9.59 -5.24 -13.08
N VAL A 105 9.76 -6.55 -13.09
CA VAL A 105 9.94 -7.37 -11.89
C VAL A 105 11.29 -8.06 -12.01
N ASP A 106 12.19 -7.80 -11.08
CA ASP A 106 13.59 -8.29 -11.10
C ASP A 106 14.30 -7.99 -12.43
N GLY A 107 14.03 -6.80 -13.02
CA GLY A 107 14.59 -6.34 -14.30
C GLY A 107 13.86 -6.86 -15.55
N GLU A 108 12.91 -7.79 -15.43
CA GLU A 108 12.13 -8.32 -16.54
C GLU A 108 10.82 -7.53 -16.73
N GLU A 109 10.61 -7.00 -17.95
CA GLU A 109 9.39 -6.25 -18.28
C GLU A 109 8.15 -7.14 -18.22
N GLN A 110 7.07 -6.62 -17.62
CA GLN A 110 5.81 -7.33 -17.43
C GLN A 110 4.70 -6.72 -18.28
N SER A 111 3.85 -7.59 -18.82
CA SER A 111 2.56 -7.15 -19.37
C SER A 111 1.63 -6.67 -18.27
N VAL A 112 1.19 -5.43 -18.39
CA VAL A 112 0.36 -4.77 -17.38
C VAL A 112 -0.88 -4.15 -18.02
N PHE A 113 -2.04 -4.43 -17.45
CA PHE A 113 -3.25 -3.66 -17.74
C PHE A 113 -3.30 -2.45 -16.80
N VAL A 114 -3.34 -1.26 -17.40
CA VAL A 114 -3.38 0.01 -16.66
C VAL A 114 -4.82 0.49 -16.58
N GLN A 115 -5.29 0.76 -15.38
CA GLN A 115 -6.57 1.36 -15.10
C GLN A 115 -6.35 2.69 -14.39
N GLU A 116 -6.73 3.80 -15.03
CA GLU A 116 -6.76 5.11 -14.39
C GLU A 116 -8.00 5.21 -13.50
N GLU A 117 -7.78 5.58 -12.23
CA GLU A 117 -8.87 5.68 -11.23
C GLU A 117 -9.25 7.15 -10.95
N GLY A 118 -8.81 8.09 -11.82
CA GLY A 118 -8.98 9.53 -11.61
C GLY A 118 -8.08 10.11 -10.51
N ASP A 119 -8.07 11.41 -10.37
CA ASP A 119 -7.40 12.17 -9.30
C ASP A 119 -5.95 11.73 -8.95
N GLY A 120 -5.14 11.40 -9.96
CA GLY A 120 -3.75 11.00 -9.76
C GLY A 120 -3.56 9.59 -9.19
N SER A 121 -4.52 8.70 -9.41
CA SER A 121 -4.43 7.29 -9.02
C SER A 121 -4.41 6.39 -10.25
N ILE A 122 -3.43 5.49 -10.30
CA ILE A 122 -3.36 4.42 -11.30
C ILE A 122 -3.33 3.06 -10.62
N ARG A 123 -4.02 2.11 -11.23
CA ARG A 123 -3.99 0.70 -10.83
C ARG A 123 -3.33 -0.10 -11.93
N LEU A 124 -2.27 -0.79 -11.57
CA LEU A 124 -1.49 -1.65 -12.44
C LEU A 124 -1.87 -3.11 -12.13
N ILE A 125 -2.35 -3.85 -13.13
CA ILE A 125 -2.77 -5.23 -13.00
C ILE A 125 -1.82 -6.08 -13.85
N MET A 126 -1.03 -6.92 -13.19
CA MET A 126 -0.06 -7.80 -13.81
C MET A 126 -0.70 -9.14 -14.20
N GLU A 127 -0.32 -9.70 -15.33
CA GLU A 127 -0.77 -11.04 -15.75
C GLU A 127 -0.19 -12.15 -14.83
N GLN A 128 1.04 -11.94 -14.36
CA GLN A 128 1.69 -12.89 -13.48
C GLN A 128 1.81 -12.31 -12.07
N PRO A 129 1.33 -13.02 -11.04
CA PRO A 129 1.45 -12.54 -9.67
C PRO A 129 2.89 -12.62 -9.17
N VAL A 130 3.30 -11.63 -8.40
CA VAL A 130 4.54 -11.66 -7.62
C VAL A 130 4.31 -12.58 -6.42
N SER A 131 4.95 -13.74 -6.42
CA SER A 131 4.81 -14.79 -5.40
C SER A 131 6.11 -15.11 -4.66
N ARG A 132 7.16 -14.34 -4.91
CA ARG A 132 8.47 -14.42 -4.25
C ARG A 132 9.00 -13.02 -3.97
N SER A 133 9.98 -12.92 -3.08
CA SER A 133 10.66 -11.65 -2.83
C SER A 133 11.29 -11.11 -4.11
N SER A 134 10.97 -9.86 -4.45
CA SER A 134 11.32 -9.26 -5.74
C SER A 134 11.45 -7.75 -5.62
N LEU A 135 12.18 -7.16 -6.55
CA LEU A 135 12.19 -5.73 -6.82
C LEU A 135 11.25 -5.45 -7.99
N VAL A 136 10.28 -4.59 -7.76
CA VAL A 136 9.40 -4.06 -8.81
C VAL A 136 9.79 -2.63 -9.10
N GLU A 137 9.95 -2.29 -10.38
CA GLU A 137 10.26 -0.96 -10.86
C GLU A 137 9.09 -0.48 -11.72
N ILE A 138 8.54 0.69 -11.39
CA ILE A 138 7.40 1.30 -12.09
C ILE A 138 7.87 2.61 -12.67
N ASP A 139 7.98 2.68 -14.00
CA ASP A 139 8.34 3.89 -14.72
C ASP A 139 7.07 4.64 -15.13
N PHE A 140 7.07 5.93 -14.90
CA PHE A 140 5.98 6.83 -15.31
C PHE A 140 6.49 8.25 -15.49
N GLY A 141 5.71 9.07 -16.21
CA GLY A 141 5.94 10.50 -16.36
C GLY A 141 4.94 11.31 -15.54
N SER A 142 5.35 12.46 -15.02
CA SER A 142 4.47 13.39 -14.31
C SER A 142 5.03 14.81 -14.31
N GLU A 143 4.15 15.80 -14.08
CA GLU A 143 4.50 17.19 -13.83
C GLU A 143 4.20 17.53 -12.37
N ILE A 144 5.19 18.08 -11.65
CA ILE A 144 5.04 18.44 -10.24
C ILE A 144 4.87 19.95 -10.10
N PHE A 145 3.80 20.35 -9.40
CA PHE A 145 3.45 21.75 -9.17
C PHE A 145 3.47 22.12 -7.68
N LEU A 146 3.40 21.13 -6.79
CA LEU A 146 3.43 21.34 -5.35
C LEU A 146 4.86 21.31 -4.84
N SER A 147 5.16 22.12 -3.84
CA SER A 147 6.47 22.15 -3.18
C SER A 147 6.93 20.79 -2.68
N GLN A 148 5.98 19.90 -2.39
CA GLN A 148 6.22 18.49 -2.07
C GLN A 148 5.03 17.65 -2.56
N THR A 149 5.30 16.60 -3.30
CA THR A 149 4.31 15.62 -3.77
C THR A 149 4.68 14.24 -3.25
N ARG A 150 3.75 13.61 -2.55
CA ARG A 150 3.93 12.23 -2.06
C ARG A 150 3.34 11.23 -3.04
N PHE A 151 4.09 10.16 -3.31
CA PHE A 151 3.66 9.00 -4.05
C PHE A 151 3.46 7.84 -3.09
N SER A 152 2.24 7.35 -2.97
CA SER A 152 1.88 6.25 -2.08
C SER A 152 1.51 5.03 -2.90
N ALA A 153 2.03 3.87 -2.51
CA ALA A 153 1.70 2.62 -3.18
C ALA A 153 0.97 1.65 -2.25
N TYR A 154 0.12 0.81 -2.83
CA TYR A 154 -0.58 -0.26 -2.14
C TYR A 154 -0.54 -1.52 -3.00
N LEU A 155 -0.32 -2.65 -2.36
CA LEU A 155 -0.44 -3.96 -2.97
C LEU A 155 -1.87 -4.48 -2.85
N ALA A 156 -2.34 -5.20 -3.85
CA ALA A 156 -3.60 -5.93 -3.80
C ALA A 156 -3.45 -7.28 -4.55
N SER A 157 -4.40 -8.18 -4.32
CA SER A 157 -4.45 -9.46 -5.00
C SER A 157 -5.85 -9.73 -5.52
N SER A 158 -5.94 -10.21 -6.77
CA SER A 158 -7.21 -10.68 -7.35
C SER A 158 -7.83 -11.85 -6.59
N ARG A 159 -7.04 -12.54 -5.77
CA ARG A 159 -7.51 -13.63 -4.88
C ARG A 159 -8.28 -13.13 -3.66
N LEU A 160 -8.15 -11.86 -3.33
CA LEU A 160 -8.82 -11.20 -2.22
C LEU A 160 -9.80 -10.15 -2.77
N GLY A 161 -10.67 -9.63 -1.92
CA GLY A 161 -11.55 -8.53 -2.31
C GLY A 161 -10.76 -7.27 -2.68
N ALA A 162 -11.26 -6.48 -3.62
CA ALA A 162 -10.59 -5.26 -4.12
C ALA A 162 -10.35 -4.20 -3.03
N GLU A 163 -11.09 -4.28 -1.92
CA GLU A 163 -10.94 -3.44 -0.75
C GLU A 163 -9.75 -3.83 0.14
N ILE A 164 -9.18 -5.04 -0.05
CA ILE A 164 -8.05 -5.53 0.74
C ILE A 164 -6.77 -5.06 0.09
N ARG A 165 -6.19 -4.01 0.66
CA ARG A 165 -4.94 -3.40 0.21
C ARG A 165 -3.93 -3.37 1.33
N GLN A 166 -2.70 -3.72 1.02
CA GLN A 166 -1.56 -3.61 1.92
C GLN A 166 -0.73 -2.40 1.53
N PRO A 167 -0.48 -1.44 2.44
CA PRO A 167 0.35 -0.28 2.15
C PRO A 167 1.81 -0.70 1.93
N VAL A 168 2.50 0.09 1.11
CA VAL A 168 3.95 0.04 0.95
C VAL A 168 4.55 1.12 1.84
N ASP A 169 5.44 0.74 2.74
CA ASP A 169 6.09 1.68 3.64
C ASP A 169 7.26 2.38 2.93
N PRO A 170 7.56 3.67 3.22
CA PRO A 170 8.77 4.31 2.75
C PRO A 170 10.02 3.61 3.27
N GLY A 171 11.04 3.47 2.44
CA GLY A 171 12.29 2.87 2.83
C GLY A 171 13.16 2.48 1.63
N ASP A 172 14.39 2.08 1.90
CA ASP A 172 15.37 1.63 0.93
C ASP A 172 14.86 0.38 0.19
N ALA A 173 14.40 0.59 -1.04
CA ALA A 173 13.88 -0.46 -1.91
C ALA A 173 14.90 -0.87 -2.98
N SER A 174 15.78 0.04 -3.40
CA SER A 174 16.76 -0.18 -4.46
C SER A 174 18.17 0.09 -3.97
N GLU A 175 19.10 -0.81 -4.24
CA GLU A 175 20.52 -0.62 -3.93
C GLU A 175 21.21 0.46 -4.81
N THR A 176 20.53 0.94 -5.84
CA THR A 176 21.07 1.91 -6.81
C THR A 176 20.67 3.35 -6.53
N VAL A 177 19.72 3.57 -5.64
CA VAL A 177 19.16 4.89 -5.31
C VAL A 177 19.22 5.08 -3.79
N GLU A 178 19.91 6.11 -3.33
CA GLU A 178 20.00 6.46 -1.90
C GLU A 178 18.87 7.44 -1.53
N SER A 179 17.62 7.08 -1.76
CA SER A 179 16.52 8.02 -1.48
C SER A 179 15.70 7.69 -0.24
N GLU A 180 15.39 6.43 0.02
CA GLU A 180 14.55 5.97 1.14
C GLU A 180 13.21 6.72 1.29
N VAL A 181 12.80 7.51 0.30
CA VAL A 181 11.64 8.40 0.38
C VAL A 181 10.66 8.16 -0.75
N VAL A 182 9.40 8.49 -0.49
CA VAL A 182 8.29 8.41 -1.45
C VAL A 182 7.69 9.78 -1.76
N PHE A 183 8.48 10.83 -1.62
CA PHE A 183 8.05 12.19 -1.98
C PHE A 183 9.09 12.87 -2.87
N VAL A 184 8.59 13.77 -3.72
CA VAL A 184 9.36 14.61 -4.64
C VAL A 184 9.21 16.06 -4.21
N SER A 185 10.30 16.80 -4.19
CA SER A 185 10.38 18.22 -3.85
C SER A 185 10.72 19.06 -5.10
N LEU A 186 10.28 20.33 -5.10
CA LEU A 186 10.67 21.34 -6.06
C LEU A 186 11.97 22.03 -5.62
#